data_36e52fe361701cb1ed5d6321f4c12ae0
#
_entry.id   36e52fe361701cb1ed5d6321f4c12ae0
#
_cell.length_a   1.000
_cell.length_b   1.000
_cell.length_c   1.000
_cell.angle_alpha   90.00
_cell.angle_beta   90.00
_cell.angle_gamma   90.00
#
_symmetry.space_group_name_H-M   'P 1'
#
loop_
_entity.id
_entity.type
_entity.pdbx_description
1 polymer ?
#
loop_
_entity_poly.entity_id
_entity_poly.type
_entity_poly.pdbx_seq_one_letter_code
_entity_poly.pdbx_strand_id
1 'polypeptide(L)'
;MSNQLASLRDITTVVADTGDIDAIKKYQPVDATTNPSLLLKAAGLPQYASLIDDAVAWAKLQSNNADQQLTDASDKLAVAIGKEISATIPGRISTEVDARLSFDTAATIEKAERLVQLYEDAGIDKSRILIKIASTWEGIQAAEALEKKGIQCNLTLLFSFAQAQACAEAGVYLISPFVGRILDWYKKATGTESYTPHEDPGVVSVTKIYNYYKEYGYNTVVMGASFRNIGEIQALAGCDRLTISPALLEELANEPGELEVKLKDNGATKTPGDRLTESEFRWAMNEDAMATEKLSEGIRNFAADQEKLETMPVSYTHLTLPTILLV
;
A
#
# COMPACT_ATOMS: atom_id res chain seq x y z
N MET A 1 24.70 -19.63 8.63
CA MET A 1 25.23 -18.27 8.51
C MET A 1 24.03 -17.34 8.47
N SER A 2 24.10 -16.21 9.14
CA SER A 2 23.04 -15.18 9.07
C SER A 2 22.96 -14.65 7.64
N ASN A 3 21.75 -14.43 7.12
CA ASN A 3 21.53 -13.74 5.86
C ASN A 3 20.90 -12.37 6.12
N GLN A 4 20.90 -11.50 5.11
CA GLN A 4 20.44 -10.13 5.28
C GLN A 4 18.95 -10.01 5.58
N LEU A 5 18.10 -10.92 5.10
CA LEU A 5 16.67 -10.93 5.47
C LEU A 5 16.47 -11.24 6.96
N ALA A 6 17.22 -12.20 7.50
CA ALA A 6 17.19 -12.51 8.94
C ALA A 6 17.64 -11.30 9.77
N SER A 7 18.77 -10.69 9.38
CA SER A 7 19.31 -9.50 10.04
C SER A 7 18.32 -8.30 9.96
N LEU A 8 17.65 -8.08 8.82
CA LEU A 8 16.67 -7.03 8.66
C LEU A 8 15.50 -7.18 9.64
N ARG A 9 15.04 -8.41 9.88
CA ARG A 9 13.93 -8.69 10.81
C ARG A 9 14.21 -8.30 12.25
N ASP A 10 15.47 -8.26 12.65
CA ASP A 10 15.87 -7.88 14.00
C ASP A 10 15.81 -6.36 14.24
N ILE A 11 15.81 -5.56 13.16
CA ILE A 11 15.94 -4.10 13.23
C ILE A 11 14.81 -3.34 12.52
N THR A 12 13.99 -4.03 11.71
CA THR A 12 12.90 -3.45 10.93
C THR A 12 11.76 -4.45 10.82
N THR A 13 10.51 -4.02 10.96
CA THR A 13 9.37 -4.88 10.69
C THR A 13 9.28 -5.14 9.17
N VAL A 14 9.49 -6.40 8.78
CA VAL A 14 9.39 -6.83 7.38
C VAL A 14 7.94 -7.06 7.00
N VAL A 15 7.52 -6.40 5.92
CA VAL A 15 6.18 -6.48 5.34
C VAL A 15 6.29 -7.04 3.92
N ALA A 16 5.37 -7.88 3.49
CA ALA A 16 5.36 -8.39 2.11
C ALA A 16 4.44 -7.54 1.22
N ASP A 17 4.98 -7.09 0.09
CA ASP A 17 4.23 -6.36 -0.95
C ASP A 17 3.76 -7.33 -2.02
N THR A 18 2.69 -8.08 -1.74
CA THR A 18 2.16 -9.11 -2.64
C THR A 18 0.77 -9.58 -2.22
N GLY A 19 -0.02 -10.03 -3.21
CA GLY A 19 -1.25 -10.80 -3.01
C GLY A 19 -1.06 -12.32 -3.13
N ASP A 20 0.17 -12.80 -3.32
CA ASP A 20 0.48 -14.22 -3.45
C ASP A 20 0.71 -14.87 -2.08
N ILE A 21 -0.25 -15.71 -1.67
CA ILE A 21 -0.22 -16.38 -0.36
C ILE A 21 0.94 -17.37 -0.21
N ASP A 22 1.42 -17.97 -1.30
CA ASP A 22 2.53 -18.93 -1.22
C ASP A 22 3.85 -18.18 -0.95
N ALA A 23 4.02 -17.00 -1.54
CA ALA A 23 5.14 -16.12 -1.21
C ALA A 23 5.09 -15.66 0.25
N ILE A 24 3.89 -15.31 0.76
CA ILE A 24 3.69 -14.93 2.16
C ILE A 24 4.06 -16.08 3.10
N LYS A 25 3.61 -17.29 2.82
CA LYS A 25 3.97 -18.50 3.60
C LYS A 25 5.48 -18.77 3.59
N LYS A 26 6.14 -18.57 2.43
CA LYS A 26 7.58 -18.78 2.28
C LYS A 26 8.39 -17.79 3.13
N TYR A 27 8.05 -16.50 3.06
CA TYR A 27 8.85 -15.45 3.70
C TYR A 27 8.36 -15.05 5.09
N GLN A 28 7.18 -15.49 5.53
CA GLN A 28 6.64 -15.24 6.88
C GLN A 28 6.79 -13.78 7.34
N PRO A 29 6.26 -12.79 6.60
CA PRO A 29 6.28 -11.39 7.01
C PRO A 29 5.38 -11.16 8.23
N VAL A 30 5.57 -10.03 8.91
CA VAL A 30 4.69 -9.62 10.01
C VAL A 30 3.36 -9.10 9.47
N ASP A 31 3.41 -8.21 8.47
CA ASP A 31 2.26 -7.61 7.80
C ASP A 31 2.32 -7.89 6.29
N ALA A 32 1.24 -7.58 5.58
CA ALA A 32 1.21 -7.61 4.13
C ALA A 32 0.49 -6.38 3.56
N THR A 33 0.89 -5.97 2.35
CA THR A 33 0.23 -4.90 1.60
C THR A 33 -0.24 -5.39 0.26
N THR A 34 -1.44 -4.97 -0.13
CA THR A 34 -1.96 -5.12 -1.47
C THR A 34 -2.24 -3.76 -2.11
N ASN A 35 -2.53 -3.76 -3.38
CA ASN A 35 -3.00 -2.63 -4.17
C ASN A 35 -3.74 -3.18 -5.40
N PRO A 36 -4.43 -2.37 -6.22
CA PRO A 36 -5.17 -2.88 -7.37
C PRO A 36 -4.33 -3.73 -8.33
N SER A 37 -3.08 -3.35 -8.60
CA SER A 37 -2.18 -4.10 -9.48
C SER A 37 -1.81 -5.48 -8.92
N LEU A 38 -1.54 -5.54 -7.60
CA LEU A 38 -1.22 -6.80 -6.92
C LEU A 38 -2.45 -7.70 -6.80
N LEU A 39 -3.63 -7.13 -6.56
CA LEU A 39 -4.89 -7.89 -6.54
C LEU A 39 -5.23 -8.43 -7.93
N LEU A 40 -5.06 -7.63 -8.99
CA LEU A 40 -5.26 -8.09 -10.37
C LEU A 40 -4.32 -9.25 -10.72
N LYS A 41 -3.05 -9.16 -10.32
CA LYS A 41 -2.08 -10.25 -10.50
C LYS A 41 -2.45 -11.49 -9.69
N ALA A 42 -2.84 -11.33 -8.43
CA ALA A 42 -3.25 -12.42 -7.55
C ALA A 42 -4.50 -13.12 -8.07
N ALA A 43 -5.51 -12.38 -8.52
CA ALA A 43 -6.74 -12.92 -9.08
C ALA A 43 -6.50 -13.81 -10.31
N GLY A 44 -5.38 -13.63 -11.03
CA GLY A 44 -4.95 -14.53 -12.09
C GLY A 44 -4.35 -15.87 -11.64
N LEU A 45 -4.13 -16.07 -10.34
CA LEU A 45 -3.55 -17.29 -9.79
C LEU A 45 -4.65 -18.36 -9.60
N PRO A 46 -4.39 -19.64 -9.96
CA PRO A 46 -5.39 -20.72 -9.89
C PRO A 46 -6.01 -20.91 -8.49
N GLN A 47 -5.24 -20.68 -7.43
CA GLN A 47 -5.72 -20.84 -6.05
C GLN A 47 -6.82 -19.86 -5.65
N TYR A 48 -7.01 -18.76 -6.40
CA TYR A 48 -8.03 -17.75 -6.13
C TYR A 48 -9.26 -17.83 -7.05
N ALA A 49 -9.29 -18.79 -7.99
CA ALA A 49 -10.39 -18.91 -8.94
C ALA A 49 -11.78 -19.05 -8.25
N SER A 50 -11.88 -19.87 -7.21
CA SER A 50 -13.13 -20.03 -6.44
C SER A 50 -13.56 -18.76 -5.72
N LEU A 51 -12.62 -17.92 -5.28
CA LEU A 51 -12.94 -16.65 -4.63
C LEU A 51 -13.57 -15.65 -5.60
N ILE A 52 -13.20 -15.71 -6.88
CA ILE A 52 -13.82 -14.88 -7.93
C ILE A 52 -15.27 -15.32 -8.13
N ASP A 53 -15.52 -16.62 -8.26
CA ASP A 53 -16.88 -17.15 -8.45
C ASP A 53 -17.79 -16.81 -7.25
N ASP A 54 -17.28 -16.96 -6.03
CA ASP A 54 -18.01 -16.63 -4.80
C ASP A 54 -18.29 -15.12 -4.71
N ALA A 55 -17.32 -14.26 -5.07
CA ALA A 55 -17.51 -12.81 -5.06
C ALA A 55 -18.57 -12.37 -6.08
N VAL A 56 -18.57 -12.95 -7.27
CA VAL A 56 -19.59 -12.69 -8.31
C VAL A 56 -20.97 -13.16 -7.86
N ALA A 57 -21.06 -14.37 -7.31
CA ALA A 57 -22.34 -14.92 -6.82
C ALA A 57 -22.92 -14.04 -5.71
N TRP A 58 -22.06 -13.61 -4.78
CA TRP A 58 -22.46 -12.72 -3.70
C TRP A 58 -22.93 -11.35 -4.23
N ALA A 59 -22.17 -10.71 -5.16
CA ALA A 59 -22.50 -9.40 -5.70
C ALA A 59 -23.84 -9.37 -6.44
N LYS A 60 -24.18 -10.44 -7.16
CA LYS A 60 -25.49 -10.59 -7.82
C LYS A 60 -26.67 -10.57 -6.84
N LEU A 61 -26.46 -10.93 -5.59
CA LEU A 61 -27.48 -10.88 -4.54
C LEU A 61 -27.62 -9.48 -3.89
N GLN A 62 -26.61 -8.59 -4.05
CA GLN A 62 -26.58 -7.28 -3.42
C GLN A 62 -27.35 -6.21 -4.25
N SER A 63 -27.28 -6.30 -5.57
CA SER A 63 -27.87 -5.30 -6.46
C SER A 63 -28.35 -5.92 -7.78
N ASN A 64 -29.36 -5.29 -8.40
CA ASN A 64 -29.79 -5.58 -9.77
C ASN A 64 -29.08 -4.68 -10.81
N ASN A 65 -28.26 -3.71 -10.38
CA ASN A 65 -27.51 -2.84 -11.25
C ASN A 65 -26.17 -3.50 -11.60
N ALA A 66 -25.88 -3.66 -12.89
CA ALA A 66 -24.67 -4.36 -13.37
C ALA A 66 -23.37 -3.67 -12.92
N ASP A 67 -23.30 -2.32 -12.99
CA ASP A 67 -22.11 -1.58 -12.59
C ASP A 67 -21.87 -1.71 -11.07
N GLN A 68 -22.95 -1.70 -10.28
CA GLN A 68 -22.85 -1.93 -8.84
C GLN A 68 -22.38 -3.35 -8.53
N GLN A 69 -22.87 -4.35 -9.28
CA GLN A 69 -22.42 -5.75 -9.12
C GLN A 69 -20.92 -5.90 -9.40
N LEU A 70 -20.37 -5.20 -10.40
CA LEU A 70 -18.93 -5.22 -10.69
C LEU A 70 -18.12 -4.63 -9.53
N THR A 71 -18.52 -3.48 -9.03
CA THR A 71 -17.91 -2.84 -7.87
C THR A 71 -17.98 -3.74 -6.63
N ASP A 72 -19.16 -4.31 -6.35
CA ASP A 72 -19.39 -5.19 -5.20
C ASP A 72 -18.56 -6.47 -5.29
N ALA A 73 -18.45 -7.06 -6.48
CA ALA A 73 -17.62 -8.25 -6.70
C ALA A 73 -16.14 -7.96 -6.50
N SER A 74 -15.66 -6.80 -6.97
CA SER A 74 -14.27 -6.37 -6.77
C SER A 74 -13.93 -6.13 -5.29
N ASP A 75 -14.80 -5.42 -4.56
CA ASP A 75 -14.64 -5.21 -3.11
C ASP A 75 -14.62 -6.55 -2.36
N LYS A 76 -15.56 -7.44 -2.70
CA LYS A 76 -15.68 -8.77 -2.07
C LYS A 76 -14.45 -9.63 -2.35
N LEU A 77 -13.92 -9.60 -3.58
CA LEU A 77 -12.71 -10.33 -3.96
C LEU A 77 -11.49 -9.81 -3.21
N ALA A 78 -11.32 -8.48 -3.14
CA ALA A 78 -10.22 -7.86 -2.39
C ALA A 78 -10.24 -8.28 -0.91
N VAL A 79 -11.41 -8.28 -0.29
CA VAL A 79 -11.60 -8.73 1.09
C VAL A 79 -11.37 -10.24 1.23
N ALA A 80 -11.82 -11.07 0.28
CA ALA A 80 -11.59 -12.50 0.32
C ALA A 80 -10.11 -12.87 0.24
N ILE A 81 -9.35 -12.25 -0.68
CA ILE A 81 -7.89 -12.40 -0.76
C ILE A 81 -7.23 -11.89 0.54
N GLY A 82 -7.64 -10.72 1.04
CA GLY A 82 -7.12 -10.16 2.28
C GLY A 82 -7.38 -11.05 3.50
N LYS A 83 -8.51 -11.75 3.54
CA LYS A 83 -8.84 -12.75 4.58
C LYS A 83 -7.87 -13.93 4.55
N GLU A 84 -7.61 -14.50 3.38
CA GLU A 84 -6.64 -15.58 3.22
C GLU A 84 -5.23 -15.17 3.68
N ILE A 85 -4.81 -13.95 3.30
CA ILE A 85 -3.55 -13.37 3.76
C ILE A 85 -3.55 -13.19 5.28
N SER A 86 -4.60 -12.61 5.85
CA SER A 86 -4.74 -12.39 7.30
C SER A 86 -4.63 -13.67 8.12
N ALA A 87 -5.09 -14.80 7.58
CA ALA A 87 -4.96 -16.10 8.24
C ALA A 87 -3.50 -16.60 8.29
N THR A 88 -2.62 -16.02 7.49
CA THR A 88 -1.21 -16.48 7.31
C THR A 88 -0.22 -15.58 8.04
N ILE A 89 -0.54 -14.30 8.25
CA ILE A 89 0.33 -13.32 8.91
C ILE A 89 -0.11 -13.04 10.35
N PRO A 90 0.81 -12.72 11.27
CA PRO A 90 0.44 -12.35 12.64
C PRO A 90 -0.10 -10.92 12.76
N GLY A 91 0.27 -10.02 11.87
CA GLY A 91 -0.05 -8.60 11.90
C GLY A 91 -1.25 -8.20 11.04
N ARG A 92 -1.09 -7.14 10.24
CA ARG A 92 -2.17 -6.47 9.51
C ARG A 92 -2.06 -6.63 8.01
N ILE A 93 -3.21 -6.64 7.35
CA ILE A 93 -3.32 -6.51 5.89
C ILE A 93 -3.72 -5.08 5.53
N SER A 94 -3.04 -4.48 4.54
CA SER A 94 -3.47 -3.20 3.93
C SER A 94 -4.29 -3.48 2.68
N THR A 95 -5.53 -2.99 2.67
CA THR A 95 -6.46 -3.07 1.52
C THR A 95 -6.80 -1.66 1.05
N GLU A 96 -6.62 -1.40 -0.24
CA GLU A 96 -6.72 -0.06 -0.83
C GLU A 96 -8.16 0.24 -1.28
N VAL A 97 -8.62 1.46 -1.00
CA VAL A 97 -9.86 2.00 -1.58
C VAL A 97 -9.66 2.29 -3.07
N ASP A 98 -10.76 2.41 -3.80
CA ASP A 98 -10.74 2.74 -5.21
C ASP A 98 -10.02 4.06 -5.49
N ALA A 99 -8.99 4.03 -6.33
CA ALA A 99 -8.18 5.21 -6.66
C ALA A 99 -8.97 6.33 -7.35
N ARG A 100 -10.12 6.00 -7.98
CA ARG A 100 -11.03 6.99 -8.57
C ARG A 100 -11.66 7.92 -7.53
N LEU A 101 -11.64 7.54 -6.24
CA LEU A 101 -12.15 8.33 -5.12
C LEU A 101 -11.11 9.28 -4.51
N SER A 102 -9.88 9.31 -5.05
CA SER A 102 -8.75 10.04 -4.47
C SER A 102 -8.98 11.53 -4.23
N PHE A 103 -9.97 12.14 -4.89
CA PHE A 103 -10.32 13.56 -4.78
C PHE A 103 -11.72 13.80 -4.16
N ASP A 104 -12.31 12.75 -3.55
CA ASP A 104 -13.59 12.83 -2.85
C ASP A 104 -13.46 12.25 -1.44
N THR A 105 -13.38 13.13 -0.46
CA THR A 105 -13.22 12.77 0.96
C THR A 105 -14.41 11.93 1.46
N ALA A 106 -15.63 12.31 1.11
CA ALA A 106 -16.84 11.65 1.61
C ALA A 106 -16.98 10.24 1.03
N ALA A 107 -16.81 10.09 -0.28
CA ALA A 107 -16.85 8.79 -0.96
C ALA A 107 -15.69 7.86 -0.53
N THR A 108 -14.51 8.42 -0.23
CA THR A 108 -13.39 7.66 0.32
C THR A 108 -13.71 7.11 1.72
N ILE A 109 -14.33 7.90 2.59
CA ILE A 109 -14.76 7.44 3.92
C ILE A 109 -15.79 6.33 3.80
N GLU A 110 -16.82 6.52 2.97
CA GLU A 110 -17.88 5.53 2.76
C GLU A 110 -17.29 4.19 2.24
N LYS A 111 -16.41 4.25 1.24
CA LYS A 111 -15.73 3.05 0.71
C LYS A 111 -14.88 2.37 1.78
N ALA A 112 -14.14 3.11 2.57
CA ALA A 112 -13.31 2.58 3.66
C ALA A 112 -14.16 1.85 4.71
N GLU A 113 -15.25 2.46 5.16
CA GLU A 113 -16.19 1.86 6.12
C GLU A 113 -16.84 0.59 5.57
N ARG A 114 -17.19 0.60 4.27
CA ARG A 114 -17.71 -0.58 3.58
C ARG A 114 -16.70 -1.73 3.56
N LEU A 115 -15.44 -1.48 3.22
CA LEU A 115 -14.39 -2.50 3.22
C LEU A 115 -14.19 -3.08 4.63
N VAL A 116 -14.15 -2.24 5.66
CA VAL A 116 -14.04 -2.69 7.06
C VAL A 116 -15.23 -3.59 7.41
N GLN A 117 -16.47 -3.19 7.08
CA GLN A 117 -17.65 -4.01 7.33
C GLN A 117 -17.58 -5.37 6.63
N LEU A 118 -17.12 -5.43 5.36
CA LEU A 118 -16.95 -6.68 4.64
C LEU A 118 -15.90 -7.62 5.29
N TYR A 119 -14.85 -7.04 5.90
CA TYR A 119 -13.88 -7.81 6.68
C TYR A 119 -14.47 -8.32 7.99
N GLU A 120 -15.22 -7.49 8.71
CA GLU A 120 -15.89 -7.91 9.96
C GLU A 120 -16.94 -9.01 9.69
N ASP A 121 -17.71 -8.89 8.62
CA ASP A 121 -18.65 -9.94 8.15
C ASP A 121 -17.92 -11.25 7.76
N ALA A 122 -16.66 -11.13 7.33
CA ALA A 122 -15.79 -12.28 7.03
C ALA A 122 -15.08 -12.83 8.28
N GLY A 123 -15.32 -12.27 9.47
CA GLY A 123 -14.74 -12.67 10.76
C GLY A 123 -13.35 -12.10 11.05
N ILE A 124 -12.93 -11.04 10.35
CA ILE A 124 -11.66 -10.36 10.57
C ILE A 124 -11.90 -9.06 11.33
N ASP A 125 -11.36 -8.94 12.53
CA ASP A 125 -11.44 -7.74 13.35
C ASP A 125 -10.73 -6.54 12.70
N LYS A 126 -11.31 -5.35 12.82
CA LYS A 126 -10.75 -4.12 12.22
C LYS A 126 -9.33 -3.79 12.68
N SER A 127 -8.89 -4.26 13.84
CA SER A 127 -7.51 -4.09 14.32
C SER A 127 -6.47 -4.84 13.47
N ARG A 128 -6.92 -5.78 12.62
CA ARG A 128 -6.11 -6.55 11.68
C ARG A 128 -6.02 -5.92 10.29
N ILE A 129 -6.63 -4.76 10.09
CA ILE A 129 -6.79 -4.13 8.78
C ILE A 129 -6.19 -2.72 8.82
N LEU A 130 -5.53 -2.33 7.74
CA LEU A 130 -5.23 -0.94 7.41
C LEU A 130 -5.94 -0.58 6.11
N ILE A 131 -6.74 0.46 6.13
CA ILE A 131 -7.33 0.99 4.90
C ILE A 131 -6.29 1.85 4.19
N LYS A 132 -5.95 1.47 2.95
CA LYS A 132 -4.93 2.13 2.17
C LYS A 132 -5.57 3.19 1.28
N ILE A 133 -5.07 4.43 1.34
CA ILE A 133 -5.66 5.62 0.72
C ILE A 133 -4.55 6.42 0.05
N ALA A 134 -4.78 6.96 -1.17
CA ALA A 134 -3.84 7.85 -1.82
C ALA A 134 -3.65 9.15 -1.01
N SER A 135 -2.40 9.63 -0.90
CA SER A 135 -2.03 10.80 -0.11
C SER A 135 -2.33 12.12 -0.86
N THR A 136 -3.55 12.28 -1.35
CA THR A 136 -4.12 13.57 -1.77
C THR A 136 -4.55 14.37 -0.54
N TRP A 137 -4.84 15.65 -0.68
CA TRP A 137 -5.42 16.41 0.43
C TRP A 137 -6.70 15.77 0.93
N GLU A 138 -7.60 15.44 0.00
CA GLU A 138 -8.89 14.80 0.26
C GLU A 138 -8.73 13.43 0.95
N GLY A 139 -7.76 12.62 0.48
CA GLY A 139 -7.44 11.32 1.07
C GLY A 139 -6.90 11.44 2.50
N ILE A 140 -6.08 12.45 2.78
CA ILE A 140 -5.55 12.72 4.12
C ILE A 140 -6.68 13.17 5.06
N GLN A 141 -7.62 14.01 4.60
CA GLN A 141 -8.80 14.40 5.39
C GLN A 141 -9.71 13.19 5.68
N ALA A 142 -9.87 12.30 4.69
CA ALA A 142 -10.63 11.06 4.89
C ALA A 142 -9.96 10.17 5.95
N ALA A 143 -8.64 10.02 5.88
CA ALA A 143 -7.88 9.24 6.86
C ALA A 143 -7.99 9.82 8.28
N GLU A 144 -7.90 11.14 8.46
CA GLU A 144 -8.09 11.78 9.76
C GLU A 144 -9.48 11.46 10.37
N ALA A 145 -10.53 11.48 9.53
CA ALA A 145 -11.88 11.14 9.97
C ALA A 145 -12.01 9.65 10.34
N LEU A 146 -11.38 8.76 9.59
CA LEU A 146 -11.39 7.31 9.82
C LEU A 146 -10.61 6.93 11.08
N GLU A 147 -9.44 7.53 11.30
CA GLU A 147 -8.62 7.31 12.51
C GLU A 147 -9.40 7.69 13.78
N LYS A 148 -10.17 8.79 13.75
CA LYS A 148 -11.07 9.19 14.86
C LYS A 148 -12.18 8.17 15.13
N LYS A 149 -12.55 7.35 14.14
CA LYS A 149 -13.51 6.23 14.28
C LYS A 149 -12.82 4.91 14.66
N GLY A 150 -11.50 4.91 14.87
CA GLY A 150 -10.70 3.74 15.18
C GLY A 150 -10.48 2.81 13.98
N ILE A 151 -10.57 3.33 12.77
CA ILE A 151 -10.19 2.67 11.52
C ILE A 151 -8.81 3.18 11.14
N GLN A 152 -7.80 2.33 11.29
CA GLN A 152 -6.41 2.71 11.00
C GLN A 152 -6.13 2.73 9.49
N CYS A 153 -5.35 3.73 9.07
CA CYS A 153 -5.07 3.98 7.65
C CYS A 153 -3.60 3.83 7.31
N ASN A 154 -3.36 3.48 6.04
CA ASN A 154 -2.06 3.45 5.38
C ASN A 154 -2.09 4.43 4.19
N LEU A 155 -1.45 5.59 4.33
CA LEU A 155 -1.43 6.60 3.28
C LEU A 155 -0.33 6.29 2.25
N THR A 156 -0.78 5.99 1.03
CA THR A 156 0.07 5.54 -0.09
C THR A 156 0.18 6.60 -1.19
N LEU A 157 0.93 6.28 -2.26
CA LEU A 157 1.27 7.23 -3.33
C LEU A 157 1.86 8.51 -2.73
N LEU A 158 2.77 8.33 -1.78
CA LEU A 158 3.43 9.39 -1.06
C LEU A 158 4.82 9.61 -1.65
N PHE A 159 5.07 10.81 -2.16
CA PHE A 159 6.27 11.18 -2.90
C PHE A 159 6.92 12.46 -2.37
N SER A 160 6.17 13.32 -1.66
CA SER A 160 6.66 14.60 -1.17
C SER A 160 6.72 14.69 0.35
N PHE A 161 7.55 15.62 0.83
CA PHE A 161 7.61 15.93 2.25
C PHE A 161 6.31 16.58 2.76
N ALA A 162 5.64 17.39 1.93
CA ALA A 162 4.36 18.01 2.31
C ALA A 162 3.26 16.98 2.56
N GLN A 163 3.20 15.91 1.74
CA GLN A 163 2.29 14.79 1.99
C GLN A 163 2.59 14.11 3.33
N ALA A 164 3.87 13.83 3.61
CA ALA A 164 4.28 13.21 4.87
C ALA A 164 3.93 14.09 6.08
N GLN A 165 4.20 15.39 6.00
CA GLN A 165 3.87 16.35 7.06
C GLN A 165 2.36 16.38 7.32
N ALA A 166 1.54 16.55 6.29
CA ALA A 166 0.08 16.59 6.44
C ALA A 166 -0.49 15.28 7.02
N CYS A 167 0.08 14.11 6.63
CA CYS A 167 -0.32 12.82 7.21
C CYS A 167 -0.01 12.72 8.71
N ALA A 168 1.17 13.18 9.14
CA ALA A 168 1.53 13.18 10.55
C ALA A 168 0.64 14.10 11.38
N GLU A 169 0.37 15.31 10.85
CA GLU A 169 -0.51 16.31 11.45
C GLU A 169 -1.97 15.84 11.54
N ALA A 170 -2.41 15.00 10.61
CA ALA A 170 -3.71 14.32 10.64
C ALA A 170 -3.78 13.14 11.61
N GLY A 171 -2.66 12.74 12.23
CA GLY A 171 -2.59 11.63 13.15
C GLY A 171 -2.79 10.26 12.50
N VAL A 172 -2.43 10.10 11.23
CA VAL A 172 -2.54 8.84 10.49
C VAL A 172 -1.63 7.77 11.10
N TYR A 173 -2.13 6.55 11.18
CA TYR A 173 -1.37 5.44 11.76
C TYR A 173 -0.09 5.12 10.99
N LEU A 174 -0.14 5.06 9.64
CA LEU A 174 1.00 4.63 8.82
C LEU A 174 1.02 5.34 7.47
N ILE A 175 2.23 5.65 7.00
CA ILE A 175 2.49 6.12 5.64
C ILE A 175 3.38 5.16 4.87
N SER A 176 3.15 5.07 3.55
CA SER A 176 3.96 4.28 2.62
C SER A 176 4.63 5.17 1.58
N PRO A 177 5.74 5.88 1.91
CA PRO A 177 6.51 6.64 0.93
C PRO A 177 7.18 5.71 -0.06
N PHE A 178 7.13 6.09 -1.36
CA PHE A 178 7.67 5.28 -2.45
C PHE A 178 9.12 5.63 -2.73
N VAL A 179 10.00 4.63 -2.68
CA VAL A 179 11.45 4.80 -2.91
C VAL A 179 11.77 4.71 -4.40
N GLY A 180 11.54 3.56 -5.01
CA GLY A 180 11.98 3.29 -6.36
C GLY A 180 11.25 4.09 -7.45
N ARG A 181 9.99 4.50 -7.24
CA ARG A 181 9.30 5.37 -8.20
C ARG A 181 9.88 6.79 -8.21
N ILE A 182 10.39 7.26 -7.07
CA ILE A 182 11.16 8.52 -6.99
C ILE A 182 12.46 8.35 -7.77
N LEU A 183 13.21 7.28 -7.53
CA LEU A 183 14.43 6.95 -8.27
C LEU A 183 14.19 6.93 -9.78
N ASP A 184 13.13 6.25 -10.25
CA ASP A 184 12.79 6.17 -11.68
C ASP A 184 12.59 7.55 -12.30
N TRP A 185 11.89 8.45 -11.60
CA TRP A 185 11.66 9.81 -12.08
C TRP A 185 12.96 10.60 -12.19
N TYR A 186 13.81 10.56 -11.16
CA TYR A 186 15.07 11.30 -11.16
C TYR A 186 16.05 10.75 -12.22
N LYS A 187 16.14 9.44 -12.39
CA LYS A 187 16.95 8.84 -13.46
C LYS A 187 16.53 9.36 -14.84
N LYS A 188 15.23 9.42 -15.09
CA LYS A 188 14.68 9.95 -16.35
C LYS A 188 14.91 11.46 -16.50
N ALA A 189 14.68 12.22 -15.44
CA ALA A 189 14.76 13.69 -15.50
C ALA A 189 16.20 14.21 -15.60
N THR A 190 17.16 13.55 -14.95
CA THR A 190 18.56 13.98 -14.89
C THR A 190 19.46 13.29 -15.90
N GLY A 191 19.03 12.16 -16.48
CA GLY A 191 19.86 11.30 -17.32
C GLY A 191 20.92 10.50 -16.53
N THR A 192 20.85 10.49 -15.20
CA THR A 192 21.76 9.72 -14.34
C THR A 192 21.40 8.24 -14.40
N GLU A 193 22.33 7.40 -14.84
CA GLU A 193 22.07 5.96 -15.00
C GLU A 193 21.96 5.21 -13.67
N SER A 194 22.73 5.60 -12.67
CA SER A 194 22.74 4.95 -11.35
C SER A 194 23.04 5.96 -10.23
N TYR A 195 22.51 5.66 -9.05
CA TYR A 195 22.80 6.36 -7.79
C TYR A 195 23.37 5.34 -6.82
N THR A 196 24.29 5.79 -5.96
CA THR A 196 24.65 4.98 -4.79
C THR A 196 23.44 4.93 -3.84
N PRO A 197 23.30 3.89 -2.97
CA PRO A 197 22.16 3.80 -2.07
C PRO A 197 21.93 5.04 -1.18
N HIS A 198 23.00 5.75 -0.82
CA HIS A 198 22.91 6.96 0.00
C HIS A 198 22.55 8.22 -0.79
N GLU A 199 22.78 8.23 -2.09
CA GLU A 199 22.44 9.34 -2.99
C GLU A 199 21.13 9.10 -3.71
N ASP A 200 20.54 7.91 -3.58
CA ASP A 200 19.24 7.57 -4.15
C ASP A 200 18.17 8.55 -3.63
N PRO A 201 17.54 9.33 -4.51
CA PRO A 201 16.60 10.37 -4.09
C PRO A 201 15.38 9.81 -3.35
N GLY A 202 14.98 8.56 -3.60
CA GLY A 202 13.94 7.88 -2.83
C GLY A 202 14.39 7.54 -1.42
N VAL A 203 15.61 7.04 -1.25
CA VAL A 203 16.22 6.78 0.07
C VAL A 203 16.38 8.08 0.85
N VAL A 204 16.87 9.14 0.22
CA VAL A 204 17.02 10.48 0.83
C VAL A 204 15.66 11.01 1.31
N SER A 205 14.61 10.86 0.49
CA SER A 205 13.25 11.28 0.83
C SER A 205 12.72 10.55 2.07
N VAL A 206 12.77 9.22 2.09
CA VAL A 206 12.27 8.43 3.22
C VAL A 206 13.09 8.67 4.49
N THR A 207 14.40 8.79 4.38
CA THR A 207 15.29 9.14 5.50
C THR A 207 14.91 10.49 6.13
N LYS A 208 14.65 11.50 5.29
CA LYS A 208 14.20 12.83 5.74
C LYS A 208 12.87 12.75 6.49
N ILE A 209 11.90 12.00 5.95
CA ILE A 209 10.57 11.82 6.56
C ILE A 209 10.70 11.10 7.91
N TYR A 210 11.45 10.00 7.95
CA TYR A 210 11.68 9.24 9.18
C TYR A 210 12.27 10.11 10.28
N ASN A 211 13.37 10.81 9.98
CA ASN A 211 14.03 11.67 10.94
C ASN A 211 13.11 12.79 11.44
N TYR A 212 12.33 13.41 10.55
CA TYR A 212 11.36 14.43 10.91
C TYR A 212 10.31 13.90 11.88
N TYR A 213 9.73 12.73 11.60
CA TYR A 213 8.72 12.14 12.47
C TYR A 213 9.25 11.83 13.86
N LYS A 214 10.46 11.24 13.93
CA LYS A 214 11.08 10.92 15.23
C LYS A 214 11.48 12.17 15.99
N GLU A 215 12.06 13.15 15.31
CA GLU A 215 12.50 14.41 15.92
C GLU A 215 11.34 15.23 16.50
N TYR A 216 10.17 15.19 15.84
CA TYR A 216 8.98 15.92 16.28
C TYR A 216 8.00 15.06 17.11
N GLY A 217 8.33 13.82 17.37
CA GLY A 217 7.54 12.93 18.23
C GLY A 217 6.21 12.49 17.63
N TYR A 218 6.12 12.42 16.30
CA TYR A 218 4.94 11.88 15.65
C TYR A 218 4.90 10.34 15.78
N ASN A 219 3.72 9.81 16.09
CA ASN A 219 3.50 8.38 16.25
C ASN A 219 3.25 7.64 14.93
N THR A 220 3.12 8.37 13.82
CA THR A 220 2.89 7.80 12.50
C THR A 220 4.04 6.90 12.08
N VAL A 221 3.73 5.67 11.72
CA VAL A 221 4.69 4.65 11.29
C VAL A 221 5.17 4.97 9.87
N VAL A 222 6.48 4.96 9.66
CA VAL A 222 7.08 5.11 8.32
C VAL A 222 7.35 3.74 7.73
N MET A 223 6.73 3.42 6.59
CA MET A 223 6.94 2.18 5.87
C MET A 223 7.47 2.44 4.45
N GLY A 224 8.76 2.33 4.24
CA GLY A 224 9.33 2.43 2.89
C GLY A 224 8.71 1.40 1.95
N ALA A 225 8.42 1.80 0.70
CA ALA A 225 7.69 0.99 -0.27
C ALA A 225 8.22 1.13 -1.70
N SER A 226 7.83 0.18 -2.56
CA SER A 226 8.11 0.24 -4.00
C SER A 226 9.61 0.25 -4.34
N PHE A 227 10.37 -0.69 -3.80
CA PHE A 227 11.82 -0.82 -4.02
C PHE A 227 12.17 -1.33 -5.41
N ARG A 228 13.37 -0.96 -5.91
CA ARG A 228 13.95 -1.42 -7.17
C ARG A 228 15.12 -2.39 -6.98
N ASN A 229 15.81 -2.28 -5.85
CA ASN A 229 16.98 -3.09 -5.53
C ASN A 229 17.17 -3.23 -4.01
N ILE A 230 17.99 -4.20 -3.59
CA ILE A 230 18.26 -4.41 -2.15
C ILE A 230 19.09 -3.27 -1.53
N GLY A 231 19.84 -2.52 -2.33
CA GLY A 231 20.62 -1.37 -1.83
C GLY A 231 19.74 -0.29 -1.19
N GLU A 232 18.55 -0.03 -1.76
CA GLU A 232 17.55 0.87 -1.16
C GLU A 232 17.08 0.36 0.20
N ILE A 233 16.84 -0.96 0.31
CA ILE A 233 16.42 -1.61 1.56
C ILE A 233 17.53 -1.55 2.62
N GLN A 234 18.76 -1.87 2.22
CA GLN A 234 19.95 -1.82 3.09
C GLN A 234 20.17 -0.41 3.64
N ALA A 235 20.00 0.62 2.79
CA ALA A 235 20.17 2.02 3.18
C ALA A 235 19.05 2.54 4.12
N LEU A 236 17.90 1.87 4.15
CA LEU A 236 16.76 2.17 5.03
C LEU A 236 16.62 1.19 6.21
N ALA A 237 17.61 0.33 6.45
CA ALA A 237 17.61 -0.61 7.56
C ALA A 237 17.49 0.14 8.91
N GLY A 238 16.54 -0.25 9.74
CA GLY A 238 16.14 0.45 10.96
C GLY A 238 14.90 1.35 10.79
N CYS A 239 14.37 1.51 9.56
CA CYS A 239 13.05 2.09 9.35
C CYS A 239 11.98 1.30 10.12
N ASP A 240 10.90 1.94 10.54
CA ASP A 240 9.83 1.27 11.30
C ASP A 240 9.33 0.03 10.57
N ARG A 241 9.07 0.14 9.26
CA ARG A 241 8.66 -0.95 8.38
C ARG A 241 9.20 -0.76 6.97
N LEU A 242 9.36 -1.87 6.26
CA LEU A 242 9.65 -1.90 4.82
C LEU A 242 8.74 -2.94 4.17
N THR A 243 7.94 -2.52 3.18
CA THR A 243 7.12 -3.45 2.39
C THR A 243 7.87 -3.83 1.12
N ILE A 244 8.21 -5.11 1.03
CA ILE A 244 9.23 -5.63 0.11
C ILE A 244 8.57 -6.69 -0.78
N SER A 245 8.84 -6.62 -2.08
CA SER A 245 8.37 -7.62 -3.05
C SER A 245 9.01 -8.99 -2.81
N PRO A 246 8.34 -10.11 -3.18
CA PRO A 246 8.91 -11.45 -3.02
C PRO A 246 10.28 -11.65 -3.67
N ALA A 247 10.52 -11.01 -4.83
CA ALA A 247 11.81 -11.10 -5.52
C ALA A 247 12.95 -10.49 -4.71
N LEU A 248 12.73 -9.33 -4.10
CA LEU A 248 13.74 -8.69 -3.24
C LEU A 248 13.86 -9.38 -1.87
N LEU A 249 12.79 -9.99 -1.34
CA LEU A 249 12.88 -10.86 -0.16
C LEU A 249 13.75 -12.07 -0.43
N GLU A 250 13.63 -12.67 -1.63
CA GLU A 250 14.48 -13.78 -2.07
C GLU A 250 15.95 -13.35 -2.16
N GLU A 251 16.21 -12.19 -2.78
CA GLU A 251 17.57 -11.65 -2.92
C GLU A 251 18.21 -11.43 -1.55
N LEU A 252 17.51 -10.78 -0.61
CA LEU A 252 17.98 -10.58 0.77
C LEU A 252 18.19 -11.89 1.53
N ALA A 253 17.37 -12.92 1.27
CA ALA A 253 17.51 -14.24 1.90
C ALA A 253 18.75 -14.99 1.40
N ASN A 254 19.18 -14.74 0.16
CA ASN A 254 20.36 -15.34 -0.46
C ASN A 254 21.64 -14.52 -0.21
N GLU A 255 21.52 -13.26 0.22
CA GLU A 255 22.67 -12.40 0.49
C GLU A 255 23.22 -12.68 1.90
N PRO A 256 24.50 -13.08 2.04
CA PRO A 256 25.09 -13.36 3.34
C PRO A 256 25.44 -12.08 4.10
N GLY A 257 25.45 -12.15 5.43
CA GLY A 257 25.93 -11.08 6.31
C GLY A 257 24.82 -10.43 7.12
N GLU A 258 25.23 -9.46 7.93
CA GLU A 258 24.37 -8.66 8.80
C GLU A 258 24.21 -7.25 8.24
N LEU A 259 23.05 -6.63 8.49
CA LEU A 259 22.78 -5.25 8.11
C LEU A 259 23.12 -4.31 9.27
N GLU A 260 23.75 -3.20 8.93
CA GLU A 260 23.97 -2.10 9.86
C GLU A 260 22.69 -1.26 9.98
N VAL A 261 22.34 -0.87 11.20
CA VAL A 261 21.23 0.06 11.46
C VAL A 261 21.56 1.44 10.89
N LYS A 262 20.82 1.88 9.89
CA LYS A 262 20.98 3.18 9.22
C LYS A 262 20.03 4.24 9.77
N LEU A 263 18.82 3.84 10.12
CA LEU A 263 17.81 4.72 10.72
C LEU A 263 17.58 4.33 12.18
N LYS A 264 17.62 5.33 13.05
CA LYS A 264 17.46 5.13 14.49
C LYS A 264 16.58 6.21 15.09
N ASP A 265 15.61 5.79 15.89
CA ASP A 265 14.83 6.71 16.70
C ASP A 265 15.67 7.17 17.91
N ASN A 266 16.01 8.45 17.92
CA ASN A 266 16.76 9.07 19.03
C ASN A 266 15.84 9.85 19.98
N GLY A 267 14.52 9.70 19.84
CA GLY A 267 13.51 10.40 20.61
C GLY A 267 13.22 11.81 20.11
N ALA A 268 12.10 12.34 20.57
CA ALA A 268 11.67 13.69 20.19
C ALA A 268 12.53 14.78 20.85
N THR A 269 12.94 15.73 20.04
CA THR A 269 13.71 16.92 20.48
C THR A 269 13.02 18.23 20.13
N LYS A 270 11.96 18.17 19.30
CA LYS A 270 11.16 19.30 18.85
C LYS A 270 9.66 19.03 19.08
N THR A 271 8.88 20.09 19.07
CA THR A 271 7.41 20.03 19.09
C THR A 271 6.87 20.39 17.70
N PRO A 272 5.78 19.75 17.23
CA PRO A 272 5.12 20.15 16.00
C PRO A 272 4.75 21.64 16.00
N GLY A 273 4.89 22.28 14.83
CA GLY A 273 4.38 23.62 14.59
C GLY A 273 2.90 23.65 14.22
N ASP A 274 2.47 24.74 13.58
CA ASP A 274 1.12 24.85 13.02
C ASP A 274 0.94 23.85 11.87
N ARG A 275 -0.29 23.34 11.73
CA ARG A 275 -0.65 22.40 10.67
C ARG A 275 -0.64 23.12 9.31
N LEU A 276 -0.26 22.38 8.27
CA LEU A 276 -0.40 22.85 6.90
C LEU A 276 -1.87 23.14 6.57
N THR A 277 -2.11 24.30 5.98
CA THR A 277 -3.39 24.61 5.34
C THR A 277 -3.50 23.90 3.99
N GLU A 278 -4.72 23.75 3.47
CA GLU A 278 -4.94 23.18 2.15
C GLU A 278 -4.16 23.93 1.05
N SER A 279 -4.15 25.25 1.11
CA SER A 279 -3.46 26.06 0.10
C SER A 279 -1.92 25.88 0.16
N GLU A 280 -1.35 25.77 1.34
CA GLU A 280 0.09 25.51 1.51
C GLU A 280 0.45 24.09 1.03
N PHE A 281 -0.37 23.09 1.37
CA PHE A 281 -0.19 21.72 0.86
C PHE A 281 -0.23 21.68 -0.68
N ARG A 282 -1.29 22.27 -1.29
CA ARG A 282 -1.45 22.28 -2.75
C ARG A 282 -0.33 23.05 -3.44
N TRP A 283 0.14 24.14 -2.84
CA TRP A 283 1.25 24.91 -3.38
C TRP A 283 2.57 24.10 -3.32
N ALA A 284 2.87 23.48 -2.18
CA ALA A 284 4.07 22.64 -2.02
C ALA A 284 4.06 21.45 -2.99
N MET A 285 2.88 20.83 -3.22
CA MET A 285 2.74 19.78 -4.24
C MET A 285 2.98 20.31 -5.65
N ASN A 286 2.45 21.51 -5.97
CA ASN A 286 2.65 22.13 -7.30
C ASN A 286 4.13 22.48 -7.57
N GLU A 287 4.90 22.89 -6.55
CA GLU A 287 6.32 23.18 -6.69
C GLU A 287 7.19 21.92 -6.87
N ASP A 288 6.69 20.75 -6.41
CA ASP A 288 7.38 19.47 -6.54
C ASP A 288 6.86 18.71 -7.77
N ALA A 289 7.52 18.92 -8.92
CA ALA A 289 7.16 18.29 -10.19
C ALA A 289 7.17 16.75 -10.09
N MET A 290 8.18 16.18 -9.43
CA MET A 290 8.28 14.72 -9.25
C MET A 290 7.08 14.18 -8.49
N ALA A 291 6.73 14.78 -7.34
CA ALA A 291 5.62 14.31 -6.53
C ALA A 291 4.27 14.47 -7.24
N THR A 292 4.04 15.61 -7.90
CA THR A 292 2.80 15.88 -8.65
C THR A 292 2.61 14.90 -9.79
N GLU A 293 3.65 14.66 -10.60
CA GLU A 293 3.60 13.73 -11.73
C GLU A 293 3.40 12.29 -11.25
N LYS A 294 4.15 11.85 -10.23
CA LYS A 294 4.08 10.47 -9.74
C LYS A 294 2.80 10.15 -8.98
N LEU A 295 2.24 11.10 -8.24
CA LEU A 295 0.92 10.93 -7.61
C LEU A 295 -0.17 10.76 -8.67
N SER A 296 -0.21 11.65 -9.65
CA SER A 296 -1.21 11.61 -10.72
C SER A 296 -1.07 10.34 -11.59
N GLU A 297 0.15 9.94 -11.94
CA GLU A 297 0.44 8.69 -12.66
C GLU A 297 -0.02 7.47 -11.84
N GLY A 298 0.30 7.45 -10.53
CA GLY A 298 -0.05 6.35 -9.64
C GLY A 298 -1.56 6.17 -9.52
N ILE A 299 -2.32 7.25 -9.33
CA ILE A 299 -3.79 7.22 -9.27
C ILE A 299 -4.37 6.66 -10.59
N ARG A 300 -3.92 7.16 -11.76
CA ARG A 300 -4.38 6.66 -13.07
C ARG A 300 -4.08 5.18 -13.28
N ASN A 301 -2.89 4.73 -12.91
CA ASN A 301 -2.49 3.34 -13.08
C ASN A 301 -3.32 2.41 -12.17
N PHE A 302 -3.54 2.79 -10.93
CA PHE A 302 -4.37 2.01 -10.01
C PHE A 302 -5.84 1.99 -10.42
N ALA A 303 -6.37 3.11 -10.94
CA ALA A 303 -7.71 3.14 -11.50
C ALA A 303 -7.84 2.21 -12.72
N ALA A 304 -6.88 2.22 -13.64
CA ALA A 304 -6.88 1.33 -14.80
C ALA A 304 -6.78 -0.16 -14.40
N ASP A 305 -6.01 -0.50 -13.37
CA ASP A 305 -5.91 -1.87 -12.88
C ASP A 305 -7.16 -2.29 -12.10
N GLN A 306 -7.81 -1.36 -11.40
CA GLN A 306 -9.12 -1.56 -10.78
C GLN A 306 -10.20 -1.88 -11.82
N GLU A 307 -10.25 -1.14 -12.94
CA GLU A 307 -11.18 -1.41 -14.04
C GLU A 307 -10.97 -2.80 -14.65
N LYS A 308 -9.71 -3.22 -14.82
CA LYS A 308 -9.41 -4.59 -15.27
C LYS A 308 -9.87 -5.64 -14.26
N LEU A 309 -9.66 -5.39 -12.96
CA LEU A 309 -10.12 -6.27 -11.90
C LEU A 309 -11.65 -6.39 -11.89
N GLU A 310 -12.38 -5.30 -12.05
CA GLU A 310 -13.85 -5.26 -12.15
C GLU A 310 -14.37 -6.04 -13.36
N THR A 311 -13.67 -5.99 -14.49
CA THR A 311 -14.08 -6.70 -15.72
C THR A 311 -13.68 -8.18 -15.76
N MET A 312 -12.74 -8.62 -14.93
CA MET A 312 -12.26 -9.99 -14.87
C MET A 312 -13.39 -11.01 -14.58
N PRO A 313 -14.32 -10.80 -13.62
CA PRO A 313 -15.43 -11.71 -13.37
C PRO A 313 -16.34 -11.93 -14.58
N VAL A 314 -16.53 -10.92 -15.44
CA VAL A 314 -17.36 -11.02 -16.65
C VAL A 314 -16.73 -11.98 -17.67
N SER A 315 -15.41 -11.92 -17.85
CA SER A 315 -14.70 -12.81 -18.76
C SER A 315 -14.67 -14.27 -18.25
N TYR A 316 -14.63 -14.48 -16.93
CA TYR A 316 -14.68 -15.80 -16.31
C TYR A 316 -16.06 -16.47 -16.47
N THR A 317 -17.16 -15.73 -16.32
CA THR A 317 -18.52 -16.27 -16.50
C THR A 317 -18.81 -16.66 -17.94
N HIS A 318 -18.16 -16.04 -18.93
CA HIS A 318 -18.30 -16.45 -20.34
C HIS A 318 -17.49 -17.72 -20.71
N LEU A 319 -16.46 -18.06 -19.95
CA LEU A 319 -15.67 -19.28 -20.15
C LEU A 319 -16.30 -20.53 -19.50
N THR A 320 -17.22 -20.35 -18.55
CA THR A 320 -17.89 -21.44 -17.83
C THR A 320 -19.29 -21.76 -18.31
N LEU A 321 -19.81 -21.11 -19.37
CA LEU A 321 -21.06 -21.53 -20.00
C LEU A 321 -20.83 -22.89 -20.67
N PRO A 322 -21.54 -23.98 -20.27
CA PRO A 322 -21.45 -25.22 -21.00
C PRO A 322 -21.95 -24.98 -22.42
N THR A 323 -21.17 -25.39 -23.40
CA THR A 323 -21.62 -25.52 -24.78
C THR A 323 -22.78 -26.52 -24.75
N ILE A 324 -24.00 -26.04 -24.60
CA ILE A 324 -25.17 -26.88 -24.86
C ILE A 324 -25.13 -27.15 -26.35
N LEU A 325 -24.59 -28.33 -26.70
CA LEU A 325 -24.75 -28.94 -27.99
C LEU A 325 -26.25 -29.08 -28.22
N LEU A 326 -26.80 -28.22 -29.07
CA LEU A 326 -28.08 -28.48 -29.70
C LEU A 326 -27.89 -29.72 -30.58
N VAL A 327 -28.45 -30.85 -30.15
CA VAL A 327 -28.73 -32.02 -30.99
C VAL A 327 -30.12 -31.84 -31.57
#